data_85a4ff557750a81154aa8c034fbace0f
#
_entry.id   85a4ff557750a81154aa8c034fbace0f
#
_cell.length_a   1.000
_cell.length_b   1.000
_cell.length_c   1.000
_cell.angle_alpha   90.00
_cell.angle_beta   90.00
_cell.angle_gamma   90.00
#
_symmetry.space_group_name_H-M   'P 1'
#
loop_
_entity.id
_entity.type
_entity.pdbx_description
1 polymer ?
#
loop_
_entity_poly.entity_id
_entity_poly.type
_entity_poly.pdbx_seq_one_letter_code
_entity_poly.pdbx_strand_id
1 'polypeptide(L)'
;LIGTVQLENSGADVTAVALFKDTSDLKKGDLNYGNLFDIYKYPNVLYTVKVSGAEMKAYMEWAAACYNQWVPGDINISFDPEYPGYLYDMFAGVDYEIDLSQPKGERIKNVMFKGAPLQDDQTLTLAVNNYRYSSALKAQNLIAGKKEWESSNSIRDMIVAYLAEHAPISPEVDNNWKIVGVDLSLDDPRRQEIIDLVNAGRLDAPYDKSYNLNDYDAILASAKPAGNVSVNGEVVGSAF
;
A
#
# COMPACT_ATOMS: atom_id res chain seq x y z
N LEU A 1 4.89 7.79 10.18
CA LEU A 1 6.14 7.58 10.94
C LEU A 1 7.35 7.36 10.04
N ILE A 2 7.45 6.26 9.23
CA ILE A 2 8.68 6.00 8.45
C ILE A 2 8.95 7.15 7.47
N GLY A 3 7.95 7.60 6.71
CA GLY A 3 8.07 8.71 5.78
C GLY A 3 8.51 10.01 6.46
N THR A 4 7.92 10.36 7.59
CA THR A 4 8.30 11.52 8.41
C THR A 4 9.77 11.44 8.79
N VAL A 5 10.20 10.30 9.35
CA VAL A 5 11.59 10.09 9.78
C VAL A 5 12.56 10.19 8.61
N GLN A 6 12.21 9.64 7.44
CA GLN A 6 13.04 9.74 6.24
C GLN A 6 13.17 11.18 5.74
N LEU A 7 12.07 11.94 5.70
CA LEU A 7 12.08 13.35 5.27
C LEU A 7 12.88 14.22 6.23
N GLU A 8 12.68 14.10 7.54
CA GLU A 8 13.39 14.88 8.53
C GLU A 8 14.91 14.62 8.52
N ASN A 9 15.33 13.36 8.38
CA ASN A 9 16.74 13.01 8.37
C ASN A 9 17.45 13.34 7.07
N SER A 10 16.73 13.38 5.95
CA SER A 10 17.33 13.63 4.62
C SER A 10 17.18 15.07 4.12
N GLY A 11 16.18 15.80 4.62
CA GLY A 11 15.80 17.10 4.07
C GLY A 11 15.26 17.02 2.63
N ALA A 12 14.87 15.83 2.18
CA ALA A 12 14.35 15.62 0.83
C ALA A 12 12.94 16.21 0.66
N ASP A 13 12.55 16.48 -0.59
CA ASP A 13 11.21 16.97 -0.93
C ASP A 13 10.16 15.89 -0.80
N VAL A 14 10.50 14.66 -1.21
CA VAL A 14 9.60 13.50 -1.29
C VAL A 14 10.31 12.25 -0.77
N THR A 15 9.57 11.32 -0.20
CA THR A 15 10.11 10.01 0.15
C THR A 15 9.15 8.89 -0.23
N ALA A 16 9.69 7.68 -0.40
CA ALA A 16 8.94 6.47 -0.67
C ALA A 16 9.14 5.43 0.43
N VAL A 17 8.06 4.78 0.83
CA VAL A 17 8.03 3.79 1.91
C VAL A 17 7.14 2.62 1.52
N ALA A 18 7.64 1.40 1.61
CA ALA A 18 6.86 0.19 1.40
C ALA A 18 6.30 -0.39 2.70
N LEU A 19 5.28 -1.24 2.58
CA LEU A 19 4.83 -2.12 3.65
C LEU A 19 5.79 -3.31 3.78
N PHE A 20 6.63 -3.32 4.81
CA PHE A 20 7.66 -4.34 4.98
C PHE A 20 7.19 -5.61 5.70
N LYS A 21 6.05 -5.58 6.35
CA LYS A 21 5.44 -6.70 7.04
C LYS A 21 3.93 -6.51 7.12
N ASP A 22 3.19 -7.37 6.45
CA ASP A 22 1.73 -7.37 6.34
C ASP A 22 1.01 -7.75 7.64
N THR A 23 1.72 -8.45 8.54
CA THR A 23 1.22 -8.89 9.85
C THR A 23 1.60 -7.94 11.00
N SER A 24 2.12 -6.74 10.70
CA SER A 24 2.48 -5.75 11.73
C SER A 24 1.23 -5.28 12.46
N ASP A 25 1.24 -5.44 13.78
CA ASP A 25 0.16 -5.02 14.67
C ASP A 25 0.72 -4.55 16.01
N LEU A 26 1.14 -3.30 16.05
CA LEU A 26 1.65 -2.67 17.27
C LEU A 26 0.49 -2.23 18.16
N LYS A 27 0.40 -2.82 19.33
CA LYS A 27 -0.62 -2.43 20.32
C LYS A 27 -0.22 -1.14 21.04
N LYS A 28 -1.23 -0.43 21.56
CA LYS A 28 -1.01 0.70 22.47
C LYS A 28 -0.22 0.23 23.71
N GLY A 29 0.84 0.95 24.03
CA GLY A 29 1.70 0.65 25.17
C GLY A 29 3.14 1.04 24.91
N ASP A 30 4.04 0.53 25.74
CA ASP A 30 5.46 0.77 25.58
C ASP A 30 6.04 0.05 24.37
N LEU A 31 6.87 0.75 23.61
CA LEU A 31 7.60 0.19 22.49
C LEU A 31 9.03 -0.15 22.94
N ASN A 32 9.45 -1.36 22.62
CA ASN A 32 10.84 -1.79 22.80
C ASN A 32 11.53 -1.99 21.44
N TYR A 33 12.84 -2.20 21.47
CA TYR A 33 13.62 -2.36 20.23
C TYR A 33 13.12 -3.52 19.35
N GLY A 34 12.57 -4.59 19.95
CA GLY A 34 11.99 -5.72 19.20
C GLY A 34 10.78 -5.33 18.37
N ASN A 35 9.96 -4.39 18.85
CA ASN A 35 8.80 -3.89 18.09
C ASN A 35 9.17 -3.16 16.80
N LEU A 36 10.39 -2.62 16.72
CA LEU A 36 10.85 -1.91 15.52
C LEU A 36 11.03 -2.83 14.32
N PHE A 37 11.26 -4.14 14.54
CA PHE A 37 11.29 -5.13 13.46
C PHE A 37 9.89 -5.33 12.82
N ASP A 38 8.82 -4.99 13.53
CA ASP A 38 7.48 -4.96 12.97
C ASP A 38 7.23 -3.70 12.13
N ILE A 39 7.96 -2.61 12.39
CA ILE A 39 7.88 -1.36 11.62
C ILE A 39 8.87 -1.40 10.44
N TYR A 40 10.14 -1.69 10.74
CA TYR A 40 11.23 -1.66 9.74
C TYR A 40 12.25 -2.76 10.01
N LYS A 41 12.10 -3.91 9.35
CA LYS A 41 12.92 -5.11 9.64
C LYS A 41 14.30 -5.10 9.00
N TYR A 42 14.54 -4.30 7.95
CA TYR A 42 15.77 -4.31 7.18
C TYR A 42 16.81 -3.31 7.70
N PRO A 43 18.12 -3.63 7.63
CA PRO A 43 19.18 -2.70 8.03
C PRO A 43 19.55 -1.76 6.86
N ASN A 44 18.55 -1.18 6.20
CA ASN A 44 18.79 -0.28 5.09
C ASN A 44 19.26 1.10 5.55
N VAL A 45 20.10 1.72 4.75
CA VAL A 45 20.47 3.14 4.86
C VAL A 45 19.62 3.99 3.90
N LEU A 46 19.50 5.26 4.19
CA LEU A 46 18.72 6.22 3.41
C LEU A 46 19.63 6.93 2.38
N TYR A 47 19.16 6.99 1.15
CA TYR A 47 19.78 7.73 0.06
C TYR A 47 18.92 8.91 -0.36
N THR A 48 19.54 9.99 -0.84
CA THR A 48 18.85 10.99 -1.63
C THR A 48 19.34 10.98 -3.08
N VAL A 49 18.43 11.28 -3.99
CA VAL A 49 18.68 11.35 -5.43
C VAL A 49 17.83 12.46 -6.05
N LYS A 50 18.38 13.17 -7.04
CA LYS A 50 17.59 14.10 -7.86
C LYS A 50 16.79 13.34 -8.89
N VAL A 51 15.51 13.70 -8.99
CA VAL A 51 14.58 13.15 -9.97
C VAL A 51 13.80 14.29 -10.63
N SER A 52 13.43 14.12 -11.88
CA SER A 52 12.44 14.99 -12.51
C SER A 52 11.02 14.62 -12.09
N GLY A 53 10.06 15.52 -12.30
CA GLY A 53 8.65 15.22 -12.07
C GLY A 53 8.15 14.06 -12.93
N ALA A 54 8.65 13.95 -14.16
CA ALA A 54 8.34 12.81 -15.04
C ALA A 54 8.86 11.49 -14.46
N GLU A 55 10.11 11.46 -13.98
CA GLU A 55 10.69 10.27 -13.32
C GLU A 55 9.96 9.92 -12.02
N MET A 56 9.55 10.93 -11.25
CA MET A 56 8.75 10.72 -10.05
C MET A 56 7.41 10.05 -10.36
N LYS A 57 6.67 10.57 -11.36
CA LYS A 57 5.41 9.98 -11.82
C LYS A 57 5.60 8.56 -12.36
N ALA A 58 6.66 8.31 -13.13
CA ALA A 58 6.99 6.96 -13.61
C ALA A 58 7.26 5.97 -12.47
N TYR A 59 7.95 6.42 -11.42
CA TYR A 59 8.15 5.61 -10.21
C TYR A 59 6.83 5.33 -9.49
N MET A 60 5.97 6.32 -9.37
CA MET A 60 4.65 6.16 -8.74
C MET A 60 3.77 5.17 -9.54
N GLU A 61 3.80 5.23 -10.89
CA GLU A 61 3.13 4.25 -11.75
C GLU A 61 3.68 2.84 -11.57
N TRP A 62 5.00 2.70 -11.46
CA TRP A 62 5.62 1.41 -11.17
C TRP A 62 5.14 0.84 -9.83
N ALA A 63 5.04 1.66 -8.78
CA ALA A 63 4.53 1.24 -7.48
C ALA A 63 3.04 0.87 -7.54
N ALA A 64 2.22 1.65 -8.28
CA ALA A 64 0.79 1.39 -8.44
C ALA A 64 0.48 0.15 -9.32
N ALA A 65 1.48 -0.43 -10.00
CA ALA A 65 1.31 -1.63 -10.79
C ALA A 65 1.00 -2.89 -9.96
N CYS A 66 1.17 -2.83 -8.63
CA CYS A 66 0.80 -3.90 -7.71
C CYS A 66 -0.71 -4.19 -7.66
N TYR A 67 -1.54 -3.22 -7.99
CA TYR A 67 -2.99 -3.44 -8.08
C TYR A 67 -3.39 -4.09 -9.40
N ASN A 68 -4.43 -4.91 -9.37
CA ASN A 68 -5.16 -5.27 -10.58
C ASN A 68 -6.02 -4.09 -11.04
N GLN A 69 -6.35 -4.05 -12.34
CA GLN A 69 -7.32 -3.08 -12.83
C GLN A 69 -8.69 -3.44 -12.29
N TRP A 70 -9.36 -2.45 -11.70
CA TRP A 70 -10.74 -2.59 -11.26
C TRP A 70 -11.67 -2.39 -12.47
N VAL A 71 -12.59 -3.31 -12.65
CA VAL A 71 -13.61 -3.23 -13.72
C VAL A 71 -15.01 -3.12 -13.11
N PRO A 72 -15.98 -2.49 -13.82
CA PRO A 72 -17.34 -2.35 -13.32
C PRO A 72 -17.94 -3.68 -12.87
N GLY A 73 -18.47 -3.71 -11.66
CA GLY A 73 -19.01 -4.90 -11.02
C GLY A 73 -18.05 -5.63 -10.07
N ASP A 74 -16.78 -5.30 -10.06
CA ASP A 74 -15.84 -5.83 -9.04
C ASP A 74 -16.27 -5.42 -7.65
N ILE A 75 -16.25 -6.37 -6.71
CA ILE A 75 -16.69 -6.11 -5.33
C ILE A 75 -15.57 -5.65 -4.40
N ASN A 76 -14.32 -5.86 -4.78
CA ASN A 76 -13.15 -5.48 -4.00
C ASN A 76 -11.99 -5.03 -4.90
N ILE A 77 -11.02 -4.36 -4.30
CA ILE A 77 -9.72 -4.12 -4.91
C ILE A 77 -8.89 -5.39 -4.74
N SER A 78 -8.22 -5.82 -5.80
CA SER A 78 -7.32 -6.99 -5.77
C SER A 78 -5.91 -6.62 -6.19
N PHE A 79 -4.95 -7.52 -5.90
CA PHE A 79 -3.54 -7.29 -6.12
C PHE A 79 -2.96 -8.30 -7.09
N ASP A 80 -1.99 -7.88 -7.87
CA ASP A 80 -1.22 -8.76 -8.75
C ASP A 80 -0.28 -9.63 -7.88
N PRO A 81 -0.41 -10.97 -7.90
CA PRO A 81 0.38 -11.86 -7.07
C PRO A 81 1.88 -11.85 -7.41
N GLU A 82 2.27 -11.32 -8.57
CA GLU A 82 3.68 -11.15 -8.93
C GLU A 82 4.35 -9.98 -8.20
N TYR A 83 3.56 -9.12 -7.52
CA TYR A 83 4.07 -7.98 -6.75
C TYR A 83 4.04 -8.26 -5.25
N PRO A 84 5.15 -8.64 -4.63
CA PRO A 84 5.23 -8.79 -3.17
C PRO A 84 5.06 -7.44 -2.46
N GLY A 85 4.50 -7.47 -1.24
CA GLY A 85 4.14 -6.26 -0.48
C GLY A 85 5.28 -5.26 -0.28
N TYR A 86 6.54 -5.71 -0.27
CA TYR A 86 7.69 -4.80 -0.19
C TYR A 86 7.94 -3.97 -1.46
N LEU A 87 7.23 -4.22 -2.56
CA LEU A 87 7.23 -3.39 -3.76
C LEU A 87 6.09 -2.34 -3.77
N TYR A 88 5.20 -2.42 -2.81
CA TYR A 88 4.09 -1.49 -2.65
C TYR A 88 4.56 -0.22 -1.93
N ASP A 89 5.10 0.71 -2.71
CA ASP A 89 5.57 1.99 -2.18
C ASP A 89 4.43 3.01 -2.08
N MET A 90 4.36 3.70 -0.95
CA MET A 90 3.57 4.89 -0.71
C MET A 90 4.50 6.09 -0.61
N PHE A 91 4.02 7.27 -1.02
CA PHE A 91 4.84 8.46 -1.13
C PHE A 91 4.39 9.53 -0.13
N ALA A 92 5.34 10.17 0.54
CA ALA A 92 5.10 11.34 1.40
C ALA A 92 5.82 12.55 0.82
N GLY A 93 5.24 13.75 1.02
CA GLY A 93 5.72 15.00 0.45
C GLY A 93 5.05 15.40 -0.87
N VAL A 94 4.17 14.55 -1.41
CA VAL A 94 3.30 14.83 -2.55
C VAL A 94 1.89 14.36 -2.25
N ASP A 95 0.88 15.03 -2.82
CA ASP A 95 -0.50 14.53 -2.84
C ASP A 95 -0.78 13.89 -4.21
N TYR A 96 -1.57 12.80 -4.26
CA TYR A 96 -1.86 12.11 -5.50
C TYR A 96 -3.09 11.21 -5.43
N GLU A 97 -3.55 10.78 -6.60
CA GLU A 97 -4.63 9.79 -6.74
C GLU A 97 -4.13 8.59 -7.53
N ILE A 98 -4.66 7.41 -7.20
CA ILE A 98 -4.44 6.16 -7.93
C ILE A 98 -5.78 5.74 -8.54
N ASP A 99 -5.93 5.93 -9.85
CA ASP A 99 -7.14 5.56 -10.59
C ASP A 99 -7.05 4.10 -11.06
N LEU A 100 -7.71 3.21 -10.33
CA LEU A 100 -7.67 1.78 -10.63
C LEU A 100 -8.57 1.37 -11.81
N SER A 101 -9.42 2.26 -12.33
CA SER A 101 -10.14 2.00 -13.58
C SER A 101 -9.20 2.02 -14.80
N GLN A 102 -8.00 2.60 -14.65
CA GLN A 102 -7.03 2.73 -15.72
C GLN A 102 -6.08 1.52 -15.78
N PRO A 103 -5.52 1.22 -16.96
CA PRO A 103 -4.49 0.20 -17.10
C PRO A 103 -3.21 0.58 -16.33
N LYS A 104 -2.35 -0.41 -16.08
CA LYS A 104 -1.01 -0.17 -15.50
C LYS A 104 -0.23 0.83 -16.34
N GLY A 105 0.40 1.81 -15.68
CA GLY A 105 1.15 2.89 -16.31
C GLY A 105 0.34 4.15 -16.62
N GLU A 106 -0.98 4.15 -16.33
CA GLU A 106 -1.87 5.30 -16.54
C GLU A 106 -2.73 5.62 -15.31
N ARG A 107 -2.31 5.18 -14.13
CA ARG A 107 -3.11 5.22 -12.88
C ARG A 107 -2.88 6.46 -12.05
N ILE A 108 -1.69 7.02 -12.10
CA ILE A 108 -1.31 8.15 -11.25
C ILE A 108 -1.91 9.44 -11.79
N LYS A 109 -2.73 10.09 -10.96
CA LYS A 109 -3.46 11.30 -11.30
C LYS A 109 -3.22 12.39 -10.27
N ASN A 110 -3.42 13.61 -10.69
CA ASN A 110 -3.49 14.79 -9.81
C ASN A 110 -2.30 14.91 -8.85
N VAL A 111 -1.07 14.63 -9.33
CA VAL A 111 0.13 14.74 -8.50
C VAL A 111 0.39 16.20 -8.18
N MET A 112 0.33 16.55 -6.89
CA MET A 112 0.56 17.89 -6.37
C MET A 112 1.80 17.92 -5.51
N PHE A 113 2.65 18.91 -5.71
CA PHE A 113 3.81 19.17 -4.87
C PHE A 113 3.74 20.60 -4.33
N LYS A 114 3.77 20.72 -2.99
CA LYS A 114 3.63 22.02 -2.29
C LYS A 114 2.40 22.82 -2.75
N GLY A 115 1.28 22.14 -2.99
CA GLY A 115 0.01 22.75 -3.37
C GLY A 115 -0.11 23.13 -4.85
N ALA A 116 0.85 22.78 -5.71
CA ALA A 116 0.81 23.03 -7.15
C ALA A 116 0.99 21.73 -7.95
N PRO A 117 0.42 21.61 -9.16
CA PRO A 117 0.61 20.44 -10.01
C PRO A 117 2.09 20.21 -10.30
N LEU A 118 2.57 19.00 -10.07
CA LEU A 118 3.96 18.61 -10.35
C LEU A 118 4.23 18.63 -11.85
N GLN A 119 5.14 19.51 -12.29
CA GLN A 119 5.55 19.62 -13.69
C GLN A 119 6.60 18.54 -14.02
N ASP A 120 6.59 18.03 -15.26
CA ASP A 120 7.47 16.93 -15.67
C ASP A 120 8.96 17.30 -15.62
N ASP A 121 9.29 18.55 -15.87
CA ASP A 121 10.65 19.10 -15.83
C ASP A 121 11.08 19.63 -14.45
N GLN A 122 10.16 19.65 -13.49
CA GLN A 122 10.46 20.08 -12.12
C GLN A 122 11.42 19.10 -11.44
N THR A 123 12.50 19.61 -10.86
CA THR A 123 13.45 18.78 -10.12
C THR A 123 13.06 18.67 -8.66
N LEU A 124 13.03 17.44 -8.15
CA LEU A 124 12.79 17.09 -6.76
C LEU A 124 13.98 16.34 -6.18
N THR A 125 14.15 16.41 -4.87
CA THR A 125 15.01 15.49 -4.12
C THR A 125 14.14 14.36 -3.54
N LEU A 126 14.43 13.13 -3.96
CA LEU A 126 13.74 11.91 -3.50
C LEU A 126 14.61 11.20 -2.47
N ALA A 127 14.03 10.88 -1.31
CA ALA A 127 14.65 9.99 -0.32
C ALA A 127 14.10 8.57 -0.47
N VAL A 128 14.99 7.59 -0.57
CA VAL A 128 14.66 6.16 -0.65
C VAL A 128 15.70 5.32 0.07
N ASN A 129 15.33 4.12 0.49
CA ASN A 129 16.31 3.19 1.00
C ASN A 129 17.25 2.68 -0.11
N ASN A 130 18.48 2.30 0.27
CA ASN A 130 19.51 1.84 -0.65
C ASN A 130 19.10 0.62 -1.48
N TYR A 131 18.26 -0.27 -0.94
CA TYR A 131 17.74 -1.42 -1.67
C TYR A 131 16.79 -0.97 -2.78
N ARG A 132 15.83 -0.08 -2.48
CA ARG A 132 14.91 0.47 -3.48
C ARG A 132 15.65 1.21 -4.59
N TYR A 133 16.63 2.02 -4.23
CA TYR A 133 17.47 2.70 -5.20
C TYR A 133 18.10 1.74 -6.20
N SER A 134 18.72 0.66 -5.71
CA SER A 134 19.46 -0.28 -6.57
C SER A 134 18.57 -1.27 -7.31
N SER A 135 17.62 -1.92 -6.60
CA SER A 135 16.85 -3.05 -7.12
C SER A 135 15.65 -2.65 -7.99
N ALA A 136 15.14 -1.43 -7.84
CA ALA A 136 14.02 -0.93 -8.63
C ALA A 136 14.42 0.30 -9.45
N LEU A 137 14.75 1.43 -8.82
CA LEU A 137 14.92 2.70 -9.53
C LEU A 137 16.00 2.63 -10.60
N LYS A 138 17.16 2.05 -10.27
CA LYS A 138 18.27 1.88 -11.23
C LYS A 138 18.10 0.65 -12.11
N ALA A 139 17.68 -0.48 -11.55
CA ALA A 139 17.54 -1.71 -12.32
C ALA A 139 16.43 -1.63 -13.38
N GLN A 140 15.36 -0.88 -13.12
CA GLN A 140 14.24 -0.66 -14.04
C GLN A 140 14.41 0.62 -14.88
N ASN A 141 15.54 1.34 -14.74
CA ASN A 141 15.79 2.62 -15.41
C ASN A 141 14.69 3.66 -15.17
N LEU A 142 14.07 3.67 -13.98
CA LEU A 142 13.02 4.62 -13.62
C LEU A 142 13.58 6.03 -13.37
N ILE A 143 14.86 6.13 -13.01
CA ILE A 143 15.54 7.39 -12.75
C ILE A 143 16.94 7.43 -13.38
N ALA A 144 17.32 8.58 -13.94
CA ALA A 144 18.68 8.84 -14.42
C ALA A 144 19.62 9.25 -13.29
N GLY A 145 19.12 9.98 -12.31
CA GLY A 145 19.89 10.56 -11.21
C GLY A 145 20.77 9.55 -10.46
N LYS A 146 21.91 10.03 -9.95
CA LYS A 146 22.80 9.26 -9.08
C LYS A 146 22.55 9.64 -7.63
N LYS A 147 22.90 8.72 -6.72
CA LYS A 147 22.89 9.00 -5.28
C LYS A 147 23.73 10.26 -4.99
N GLU A 148 23.14 11.23 -4.29
CA GLU A 148 23.81 12.45 -3.86
C GLU A 148 24.26 12.37 -2.40
N TRP A 149 23.48 11.71 -1.57
CA TRP A 149 23.75 11.59 -0.14
C TRP A 149 23.36 10.20 0.37
N GLU A 150 24.01 9.78 1.44
CA GLU A 150 23.78 8.52 2.14
C GLU A 150 23.84 8.75 3.64
N SER A 151 22.91 8.20 4.38
CA SER A 151 22.90 8.26 5.83
C SER A 151 24.01 7.41 6.46
N SER A 152 24.56 7.87 7.57
CA SER A 152 25.52 7.10 8.38
C SER A 152 24.82 6.02 9.24
N ASN A 153 23.56 6.25 9.60
CA ASN A 153 22.76 5.35 10.42
C ASN A 153 21.74 4.61 9.56
N SER A 154 21.31 3.43 10.02
CA SER A 154 20.19 2.72 9.39
C SER A 154 18.87 3.48 9.60
N ILE A 155 17.91 3.28 8.70
CA ILE A 155 16.57 3.87 8.83
C ILE A 155 15.91 3.42 10.16
N ARG A 156 16.15 2.18 10.60
CA ARG A 156 15.67 1.70 11.89
C ARG A 156 16.26 2.49 13.06
N ASP A 157 17.56 2.79 13.03
CA ASP A 157 18.19 3.59 14.08
C ASP A 157 17.67 5.04 14.09
N MET A 158 17.36 5.59 12.92
CA MET A 158 16.68 6.90 12.82
C MET A 158 15.28 6.84 13.45
N ILE A 159 14.52 5.76 13.24
CA ILE A 159 13.21 5.56 13.88
C ILE A 159 13.37 5.47 15.41
N VAL A 160 14.39 4.75 15.92
CA VAL A 160 14.70 4.72 17.35
C VAL A 160 14.93 6.12 17.91
N ALA A 161 15.80 6.89 17.26
CA ALA A 161 16.12 8.25 17.69
C ALA A 161 14.88 9.15 17.70
N TYR A 162 14.09 9.10 16.62
CA TYR A 162 12.83 9.83 16.51
C TYR A 162 11.85 9.49 17.65
N LEU A 163 11.66 8.19 17.91
CA LEU A 163 10.75 7.73 18.97
C LEU A 163 11.24 8.16 20.36
N ALA A 164 12.56 8.14 20.60
CA ALA A 164 13.12 8.60 21.87
C ALA A 164 12.91 10.10 22.12
N GLU A 165 12.86 10.90 21.05
CA GLU A 165 12.67 12.36 21.13
C GLU A 165 11.18 12.75 21.18
N HIS A 166 10.29 12.02 20.46
CA HIS A 166 8.91 12.42 20.24
C HIS A 166 7.88 11.58 20.99
N ALA A 167 8.30 10.62 21.83
CA ALA A 167 7.33 9.82 22.59
C ALA A 167 6.55 10.66 23.63
N PRO A 168 5.26 10.37 23.87
CA PRO A 168 4.46 9.34 23.21
C PRO A 168 4.02 9.74 21.81
N ILE A 169 4.06 8.79 20.87
CA ILE A 169 3.55 8.99 19.51
C ILE A 169 2.13 8.43 19.36
N SER A 170 1.37 9.02 18.45
CA SER A 170 0.08 8.50 18.01
C SER A 170 0.12 8.19 16.52
N PRO A 171 -0.64 7.19 16.04
CA PRO A 171 -0.79 6.99 14.60
C PRO A 171 -1.40 8.23 13.96
N GLU A 172 -0.76 8.71 12.90
CA GLU A 172 -1.22 9.83 12.10
C GLU A 172 -1.39 9.38 10.66
N VAL A 173 -2.47 9.84 10.03
CA VAL A 173 -2.75 9.64 8.60
C VAL A 173 -2.77 11.01 7.95
N ASP A 174 -1.88 11.23 6.99
CA ASP A 174 -1.72 12.50 6.28
C ASP A 174 -2.77 12.72 5.18
N ASN A 175 -3.47 11.64 4.76
CA ASN A 175 -4.50 11.66 3.71
C ASN A 175 -3.98 12.27 2.38
N ASN A 176 -2.71 12.17 2.12
CA ASN A 176 -2.06 12.75 0.95
C ASN A 176 -2.28 11.92 -0.33
N TRP A 177 -2.93 10.76 -0.22
CA TRP A 177 -3.28 9.95 -1.39
C TRP A 177 -4.60 9.21 -1.19
N LYS A 178 -5.24 8.86 -2.30
CA LYS A 178 -6.46 8.02 -2.31
C LYS A 178 -6.57 7.21 -3.58
N ILE A 179 -7.31 6.12 -3.48
CA ILE A 179 -7.75 5.34 -4.64
C ILE A 179 -9.03 5.97 -5.21
N VAL A 180 -9.08 6.07 -6.53
CA VAL A 180 -10.25 6.53 -7.30
C VAL A 180 -10.55 5.57 -8.45
N GLY A 181 -11.64 5.79 -9.17
CA GLY A 181 -12.04 4.96 -10.30
C GLY A 181 -12.61 3.59 -9.90
N VAL A 182 -13.02 3.44 -8.63
CA VAL A 182 -13.66 2.23 -8.08
C VAL A 182 -15.02 2.57 -7.49
N ASP A 183 -15.95 1.66 -7.56
CA ASP A 183 -17.23 1.72 -6.84
C ASP A 183 -17.30 0.55 -5.86
N LEU A 184 -17.11 0.85 -4.58
CA LEU A 184 -17.20 -0.10 -3.47
C LEU A 184 -18.46 0.14 -2.62
N SER A 185 -19.45 0.90 -3.13
CA SER A 185 -20.71 1.14 -2.44
C SER A 185 -21.47 -0.16 -2.21
N LEU A 186 -22.33 -0.19 -1.21
CA LEU A 186 -23.23 -1.30 -0.91
C LEU A 186 -24.66 -1.06 -1.46
N ASP A 187 -24.80 -0.17 -2.43
CA ASP A 187 -26.09 0.17 -3.04
C ASP A 187 -26.70 -1.02 -3.79
N ASP A 188 -25.85 -1.90 -4.35
CA ASP A 188 -26.29 -3.16 -4.94
C ASP A 188 -26.32 -4.25 -3.86
N PRO A 189 -27.51 -4.79 -3.50
CA PRO A 189 -27.62 -5.80 -2.44
C PRO A 189 -26.88 -7.11 -2.73
N ARG A 190 -26.60 -7.42 -3.99
CA ARG A 190 -25.83 -8.60 -4.39
C ARG A 190 -24.39 -8.51 -3.88
N ARG A 191 -23.82 -7.30 -3.79
CA ARG A 191 -22.50 -7.08 -3.23
C ARG A 191 -22.43 -7.48 -1.76
N GLN A 192 -23.42 -7.03 -0.97
CA GLN A 192 -23.50 -7.39 0.44
C GLN A 192 -23.64 -8.90 0.62
N GLU A 193 -24.47 -9.57 -0.20
CA GLU A 193 -24.64 -11.02 -0.10
C GLU A 193 -23.35 -11.79 -0.37
N ILE A 194 -22.55 -11.41 -1.38
CA ILE A 194 -21.24 -12.03 -1.61
C ILE A 194 -20.30 -11.78 -0.42
N ILE A 195 -20.26 -10.56 0.13
CA ILE A 195 -19.46 -10.23 1.31
C ILE A 195 -19.87 -11.08 2.51
N ASP A 196 -21.17 -11.28 2.73
CA ASP A 196 -21.69 -12.11 3.82
C ASP A 196 -21.29 -13.57 3.65
N LEU A 197 -21.31 -14.09 2.42
CA LEU A 197 -20.83 -15.44 2.12
C LEU A 197 -19.34 -15.62 2.37
N VAL A 198 -18.52 -14.59 2.03
CA VAL A 198 -17.08 -14.57 2.33
C VAL A 198 -16.86 -14.54 3.85
N ASN A 199 -17.56 -13.68 4.57
CA ASN A 199 -17.46 -13.56 6.02
C ASN A 199 -17.90 -14.84 6.74
N ALA A 200 -18.87 -15.57 6.17
CA ALA A 200 -19.30 -16.86 6.68
C ALA A 200 -18.37 -18.03 6.28
N GLY A 201 -17.27 -17.77 5.56
CA GLY A 201 -16.34 -18.79 5.06
C GLY A 201 -16.92 -19.71 3.97
N ARG A 202 -18.04 -19.32 3.38
CA ARG A 202 -18.71 -20.06 2.30
C ARG A 202 -18.16 -19.75 0.92
N LEU A 203 -17.54 -18.60 0.75
CA LEU A 203 -16.71 -18.22 -0.39
C LEU A 203 -15.31 -17.90 0.11
N ASP A 204 -14.31 -18.14 -0.73
CA ASP A 204 -12.95 -17.76 -0.44
C ASP A 204 -12.78 -16.24 -0.65
N ALA A 205 -11.80 -15.64 0.02
CA ALA A 205 -11.43 -14.22 -0.16
C ALA A 205 -10.03 -14.11 -0.77
N PRO A 206 -9.85 -14.39 -2.06
CA PRO A 206 -8.55 -14.30 -2.71
C PRO A 206 -8.10 -12.84 -2.78
N TYR A 207 -6.83 -12.57 -2.47
CA TYR A 207 -6.26 -11.22 -2.58
C TYR A 207 -5.91 -10.84 -4.02
N ASP A 208 -5.75 -11.84 -4.90
CA ASP A 208 -5.27 -11.70 -6.27
C ASP A 208 -6.37 -11.51 -7.32
N LYS A 209 -7.63 -11.57 -6.93
CA LYS A 209 -8.77 -11.35 -7.81
C LYS A 209 -9.99 -10.82 -7.06
N SER A 210 -10.90 -10.18 -7.78
CA SER A 210 -12.22 -9.80 -7.29
C SER A 210 -13.28 -10.80 -7.76
N TYR A 211 -14.34 -10.97 -6.98
CA TYR A 211 -15.62 -11.41 -7.52
C TYR A 211 -16.23 -10.26 -8.32
N ASN A 212 -16.95 -10.59 -9.40
CA ASN A 212 -17.61 -9.57 -10.22
C ASN A 212 -19.13 -9.82 -10.25
N LEU A 213 -19.92 -8.79 -10.05
CA LEU A 213 -21.38 -8.87 -9.99
C LEU A 213 -22.03 -9.37 -11.31
N ASN A 214 -21.30 -9.31 -12.43
CA ASN A 214 -21.76 -9.89 -13.69
C ASN A 214 -21.81 -11.43 -13.64
N ASP A 215 -21.04 -12.05 -12.74
CA ASP A 215 -21.00 -13.50 -12.54
C ASP A 215 -21.78 -13.95 -11.29
N TYR A 216 -22.70 -13.11 -10.80
CA TYR A 216 -23.37 -13.27 -9.50
C TYR A 216 -23.97 -14.68 -9.31
N ASP A 217 -24.77 -15.18 -10.26
CA ASP A 217 -25.41 -16.49 -10.14
C ASP A 217 -24.39 -17.64 -10.06
N ALA A 218 -23.29 -17.53 -10.83
CA ALA A 218 -22.21 -18.52 -10.79
C ALA A 218 -21.43 -18.45 -9.46
N ILE A 219 -21.26 -17.28 -8.90
CA ILE A 219 -20.64 -17.08 -7.58
C ILE A 219 -21.48 -17.75 -6.51
N LEU A 220 -22.79 -17.50 -6.47
CA LEU A 220 -23.70 -18.14 -5.51
C LEU A 220 -23.69 -19.67 -5.64
N ALA A 221 -23.70 -20.18 -6.87
CA ALA A 221 -23.67 -21.62 -7.13
C ALA A 221 -22.35 -22.28 -6.66
N SER A 222 -21.26 -21.52 -6.59
CA SER A 222 -19.95 -21.98 -6.10
C SER A 222 -19.80 -21.95 -4.58
N ALA A 223 -20.72 -21.30 -3.88
CA ALA A 223 -20.65 -21.16 -2.43
C ALA A 223 -20.77 -22.53 -1.73
N LYS A 224 -19.88 -22.75 -0.76
CA LYS A 224 -19.93 -23.95 0.10
C LYS A 224 -21.28 -24.01 0.82
N PRO A 225 -21.85 -25.20 1.04
CA PRO A 225 -23.07 -25.34 1.84
C PRO A 225 -22.88 -24.72 3.23
N ALA A 226 -23.95 -24.16 3.79
CA ALA A 226 -23.95 -23.78 5.20
C ALA A 226 -23.62 -24.99 6.07
N GLY A 227 -22.71 -24.83 7.03
CA GLY A 227 -22.42 -25.91 7.99
C GLY A 227 -23.64 -26.23 8.85
N ASN A 228 -23.85 -27.49 9.15
CA ASN A 228 -24.90 -27.88 10.08
C ASN A 228 -24.43 -27.63 11.52
N VAL A 229 -25.27 -26.98 12.31
CA VAL A 229 -25.06 -26.84 13.75
C VAL A 229 -25.64 -28.11 14.41
N SER A 230 -24.77 -28.89 15.05
CA SER A 230 -25.24 -30.07 15.82
C SER A 230 -24.98 -29.85 17.31
N VAL A 231 -25.95 -30.23 18.11
CA VAL A 231 -25.84 -30.28 19.57
C VAL A 231 -26.03 -31.73 19.97
N ASN A 232 -25.12 -32.30 20.74
CA ASN A 232 -25.11 -33.69 21.15
C ASN A 232 -25.23 -34.72 19.99
N GLY A 233 -24.71 -34.36 18.80
CA GLY A 233 -24.74 -35.24 17.63
C GLY A 233 -26.03 -35.15 16.78
N GLU A 234 -27.01 -34.37 17.18
CA GLU A 234 -28.20 -34.05 16.37
C GLU A 234 -28.03 -32.72 15.66
N VAL A 235 -28.36 -32.67 14.38
CA VAL A 235 -28.36 -31.42 13.60
C VAL A 235 -29.56 -30.58 14.04
N VAL A 236 -29.28 -29.43 14.65
CA VAL A 236 -30.29 -28.50 15.19
C VAL A 236 -30.48 -27.24 14.34
N GLY A 237 -29.68 -27.05 13.30
CA GLY A 237 -29.80 -25.93 12.40
C GLY A 237 -28.65 -25.86 11.39
N SER A 238 -28.66 -24.83 10.54
CA SER A 238 -27.58 -24.49 9.63
C SER A 238 -26.89 -23.21 10.15
N ALA A 239 -25.57 -23.18 10.15
CA ALA A 239 -24.83 -21.96 10.38
C ALA A 239 -24.98 -21.05 9.14
N PHE A 240 -25.40 -19.83 9.34
CA PHE A 240 -25.49 -18.79 8.33
C PHE A 240 -24.12 -18.22 8.01
#